data_29839699357c9cc718e41de0e5abf37b
#
_entry.id   29839699357c9cc718e41de0e5abf37b
#
_cell.length_a   1.000
_cell.length_b   1.000
_cell.length_c   1.000
_cell.angle_alpha   90.00
_cell.angle_beta   90.00
_cell.angle_gamma   90.00
#
_symmetry.space_group_name_H-M   'P 1'
#
loop_
_entity.id
_entity.type
_entity.pdbx_description
1 polymer ?
#
loop_
_entity_poly.entity_id
_entity_poly.type
_entity_poly.pdbx_seq_one_letter_code
_entity_poly.pdbx_strand_id
1 'polypeptide(L)'
;MNSGFFLSPPNYDSPAELKSLLETLGFAMQKKFGQNFLIDKKTRENLISFLNLDKGRRVWEVGPGLGAMTYLLLEKGVHLTAFEIDKGFISLLKKFFLENSKQNFTLIEGDVQKNWLPYLIEHGKPDVFFGNLPYNIASDLIASTVEAGVVFDTMLFTVQKEAAERITARPGNKNYTAFSVLCSLFYECKIVKTIPASAFWPQPNVESAAVLFKAKKEFAEYKNFKLFIKIVKALFSSRRKNIKNNLGSWMKSNGYGDKIDLVLEKAGLSGNLRAESLALYDFLLLSDIIGHL
;
A
#
# COMPACT_ATOMS: atom_id res chain seq x y z
N MET A 1 -32.85 30.01 -13.45
CA MET A 1 -31.44 30.41 -13.21
C MET A 1 -31.02 29.76 -11.88
N ASN A 2 -30.50 28.54 -11.93
CA ASN A 2 -29.94 27.93 -10.75
C ASN A 2 -28.52 28.44 -10.56
N SER A 3 -28.36 29.40 -9.63
CA SER A 3 -27.04 29.77 -9.11
C SER A 3 -26.41 28.53 -8.48
N GLY A 4 -25.53 27.87 -9.23
CA GLY A 4 -24.73 26.77 -8.69
C GLY A 4 -23.91 27.29 -7.51
N PHE A 5 -24.33 26.98 -6.31
CA PHE A 5 -23.49 27.13 -5.14
C PHE A 5 -22.30 26.19 -5.34
N PHE A 6 -21.14 26.77 -5.67
CA PHE A 6 -19.88 26.05 -5.60
C PHE A 6 -19.67 25.66 -4.13
N LEU A 7 -19.86 24.39 -3.84
CA LEU A 7 -19.54 23.87 -2.52
C LEU A 7 -18.02 23.98 -2.31
N SER A 8 -17.59 24.83 -1.39
CA SER A 8 -16.21 24.82 -0.93
C SER A 8 -15.96 23.55 -0.10
N PRO A 9 -14.72 23.01 -0.08
CA PRO A 9 -14.37 21.93 0.82
C PRO A 9 -14.74 22.26 2.27
N PRO A 10 -15.23 21.28 3.06
CA PRO A 10 -15.61 21.50 4.45
C PRO A 10 -14.39 21.74 5.34
N ASN A 11 -14.63 22.17 6.58
CA ASN A 11 -13.61 22.11 7.60
C ASN A 11 -13.36 20.65 7.99
N TYR A 12 -12.29 20.08 7.48
CA TYR A 12 -11.92 18.68 7.73
C TYR A 12 -11.52 18.38 9.19
N ASP A 13 -11.33 19.41 10.02
CA ASP A 13 -10.99 19.26 11.43
C ASP A 13 -12.26 19.13 12.31
N SER A 14 -13.44 19.37 11.75
CA SER A 14 -14.72 19.38 12.46
C SER A 14 -15.59 18.17 12.14
N PRO A 15 -15.64 17.14 13.02
CA PRO A 15 -16.56 16.01 12.85
C PRO A 15 -18.03 16.43 12.69
N ALA A 16 -18.43 17.53 13.37
CA ALA A 16 -19.80 18.05 13.28
C ALA A 16 -20.12 18.58 11.87
N GLU A 17 -19.21 19.32 11.26
CA GLU A 17 -19.37 19.83 9.90
C GLU A 17 -19.35 18.70 8.86
N LEU A 18 -18.44 17.72 9.03
CA LEU A 18 -18.40 16.54 8.16
C LEU A 18 -19.70 15.75 8.23
N LYS A 19 -20.23 15.56 9.45
CA LYS A 19 -21.52 14.88 9.66
C LYS A 19 -22.67 15.65 9.00
N SER A 20 -22.75 16.97 9.23
CA SER A 20 -23.77 17.83 8.64
C SER A 20 -23.72 17.81 7.11
N LEU A 21 -22.51 17.85 6.52
CA LEU A 21 -22.31 17.74 5.06
C LEU A 21 -22.88 16.41 4.53
N LEU A 22 -22.54 15.28 5.17
CA LEU A 22 -23.01 13.96 4.75
C LEU A 22 -24.54 13.84 4.87
N GLU A 23 -25.13 14.35 5.95
CA GLU A 23 -26.58 14.36 6.17
C GLU A 23 -27.30 15.22 5.12
N THR A 24 -26.78 16.43 4.85
CA THR A 24 -27.35 17.35 3.85
C THR A 24 -27.36 16.76 2.44
N LEU A 25 -26.38 15.93 2.15
CA LEU A 25 -26.26 15.25 0.84
C LEU A 25 -26.96 13.91 0.79
N GLY A 26 -27.61 13.47 1.88
CA GLY A 26 -28.29 12.18 1.96
C GLY A 26 -27.32 10.99 1.92
N PHE A 27 -26.05 11.20 2.27
CA PHE A 27 -25.05 10.12 2.28
C PHE A 27 -25.01 9.46 3.65
N ALA A 28 -25.41 8.19 3.69
CA ALA A 28 -25.13 7.34 4.83
C ALA A 28 -23.71 6.79 4.72
N MET A 29 -22.90 6.96 5.77
CA MET A 29 -21.61 6.30 5.84
C MET A 29 -21.78 4.79 5.68
N GLN A 30 -21.13 4.23 4.68
CA GLN A 30 -21.26 2.81 4.42
C GLN A 30 -20.24 2.04 5.26
N LYS A 31 -20.71 1.43 6.36
CA LYS A 31 -19.87 0.59 7.25
C LYS A 31 -19.04 -0.47 6.50
N LYS A 32 -19.58 -0.97 5.38
CA LYS A 32 -18.89 -1.98 4.55
C LYS A 32 -17.56 -1.51 3.95
N PHE A 33 -17.36 -0.20 3.79
CA PHE A 33 -16.12 0.36 3.27
C PHE A 33 -15.13 0.77 4.36
N GLY A 34 -15.47 0.61 5.65
CA GLY A 34 -14.56 0.91 6.76
C GLY A 34 -14.05 2.36 6.76
N GLN A 35 -14.90 3.30 6.34
CA GLN A 35 -14.56 4.71 6.15
C GLN A 35 -14.23 5.38 7.48
N ASN A 36 -12.97 5.80 7.65
CA ASN A 36 -12.49 6.58 8.79
C ASN A 36 -11.74 7.80 8.23
N PHE A 37 -12.31 8.98 8.41
CA PHE A 37 -11.73 10.23 7.92
C PHE A 37 -10.69 10.75 8.91
N LEU A 38 -9.51 11.08 8.41
CA LEU A 38 -8.43 11.65 9.23
C LEU A 38 -8.73 13.13 9.51
N ILE A 39 -9.20 13.43 10.73
CA ILE A 39 -9.62 14.77 11.15
C ILE A 39 -8.51 15.57 11.83
N ASP A 40 -7.43 14.94 12.29
CA ASP A 40 -6.30 15.63 12.90
C ASP A 40 -5.44 16.34 11.84
N LYS A 41 -5.53 17.67 11.79
CA LYS A 41 -4.83 18.53 10.84
C LYS A 41 -3.32 18.29 10.84
N LYS A 42 -2.71 18.28 12.02
CA LYS A 42 -1.26 18.11 12.18
C LYS A 42 -0.79 16.76 11.62
N THR A 43 -1.60 15.72 11.78
CA THR A 43 -1.29 14.42 11.22
C THR A 43 -1.39 14.45 9.70
N ARG A 44 -2.44 15.06 9.11
CA ARG A 44 -2.55 15.19 7.66
C ARG A 44 -1.36 15.94 7.06
N GLU A 45 -0.99 17.08 7.63
CA GLU A 45 0.16 17.88 7.18
C GLU A 45 1.49 17.10 7.29
N ASN A 46 1.70 16.36 8.38
CA ASN A 46 2.86 15.50 8.56
C ASN A 46 2.93 14.40 7.49
N LEU A 47 1.80 13.74 7.18
CA LEU A 47 1.77 12.69 6.15
C LEU A 47 2.19 13.26 4.79
N ILE A 48 1.69 14.43 4.42
CA ILE A 48 2.09 15.10 3.17
C ILE A 48 3.58 15.48 3.20
N SER A 49 4.11 15.92 4.35
CA SER A 49 5.52 16.31 4.45
C SER A 49 6.49 15.15 4.21
N PHE A 50 6.13 13.91 4.58
CA PHE A 50 6.97 12.72 4.31
C PHE A 50 7.09 12.39 2.83
N LEU A 51 6.20 12.89 1.99
CA LEU A 51 6.22 12.63 0.55
C LEU A 51 7.26 13.47 -0.21
N ASN A 52 7.76 14.56 0.39
CA ASN A 52 8.71 15.49 -0.22
C ASN A 52 8.28 15.93 -1.62
N LEU A 53 7.08 16.52 -1.70
CA LEU A 53 6.44 16.89 -2.96
C LEU A 53 6.94 18.24 -3.47
N ASP A 54 7.40 18.24 -4.71
CA ASP A 54 7.64 19.43 -5.50
C ASP A 54 6.46 19.69 -6.45
N LYS A 55 6.31 20.94 -6.88
CA LYS A 55 5.30 21.32 -7.88
C LYS A 55 5.49 20.51 -9.17
N GLY A 56 4.37 20.05 -9.74
CA GLY A 56 4.36 19.27 -10.97
C GLY A 56 4.64 17.77 -10.80
N ARG A 57 4.94 17.27 -9.59
CA ARG A 57 5.06 15.83 -9.32
C ARG A 57 3.75 15.11 -9.60
N ARG A 58 3.83 13.91 -10.13
CA ARG A 58 2.67 13.05 -10.40
C ARG A 58 2.38 12.21 -9.17
N VAL A 59 1.19 12.38 -8.61
CA VAL A 59 0.75 11.68 -7.39
C VAL A 59 -0.52 10.91 -7.69
N TRP A 60 -0.56 9.66 -7.25
CA TRP A 60 -1.79 8.90 -7.15
C TRP A 60 -2.27 8.87 -5.71
N GLU A 61 -3.55 9.18 -5.50
CA GLU A 61 -4.24 9.05 -4.22
C GLU A 61 -5.31 7.96 -4.32
N VAL A 62 -5.35 7.07 -3.34
CA VAL A 62 -6.37 6.03 -3.29
C VAL A 62 -7.29 6.28 -2.11
N GLY A 63 -8.61 6.24 -2.39
CA GLY A 63 -9.64 6.47 -1.40
C GLY A 63 -9.63 7.88 -0.82
N PRO A 64 -9.72 8.93 -1.65
CA PRO A 64 -9.73 10.31 -1.19
C PRO A 64 -10.88 10.63 -0.24
N GLY A 65 -11.99 9.87 -0.30
CA GLY A 65 -13.17 10.06 0.53
C GLY A 65 -13.74 11.47 0.41
N LEU A 66 -13.76 12.22 1.51
CA LEU A 66 -14.20 13.63 1.51
C LEU A 66 -13.17 14.60 0.92
N GLY A 67 -11.96 14.16 0.57
CA GLY A 67 -10.94 14.98 -0.09
C GLY A 67 -10.01 15.73 0.86
N ALA A 68 -9.91 15.34 2.12
CA ALA A 68 -9.06 16.04 3.09
C ALA A 68 -7.56 16.02 2.72
N MET A 69 -7.08 14.89 2.19
CA MET A 69 -5.70 14.77 1.71
C MET A 69 -5.57 15.31 0.28
N THR A 70 -6.59 15.09 -0.57
CA THR A 70 -6.69 15.65 -1.92
C THR A 70 -6.46 17.16 -1.92
N TYR A 71 -7.11 17.88 -0.99
CA TYR A 71 -6.96 19.32 -0.84
C TYR A 71 -5.50 19.71 -0.58
N LEU A 72 -4.85 19.08 0.40
CA LEU A 72 -3.45 19.35 0.75
C LEU A 72 -2.47 18.98 -0.36
N LEU A 73 -2.74 17.89 -1.09
CA LEU A 73 -1.92 17.49 -2.24
C LEU A 73 -2.02 18.53 -3.37
N LEU A 74 -3.22 18.99 -3.71
CA LEU A 74 -3.42 19.99 -4.74
C LEU A 74 -2.81 21.35 -4.37
N GLU A 75 -2.82 21.73 -3.08
CA GLU A 75 -2.12 22.94 -2.60
C GLU A 75 -0.60 22.89 -2.84
N LYS A 76 0.00 21.69 -2.92
CA LYS A 76 1.41 21.51 -3.31
C LYS A 76 1.65 21.70 -4.82
N GLY A 77 0.61 21.86 -5.61
CA GLY A 77 0.71 22.06 -7.06
C GLY A 77 1.13 20.80 -7.82
N VAL A 78 0.81 19.61 -7.31
CA VAL A 78 1.08 18.33 -7.96
C VAL A 78 0.03 18.02 -9.03
N HIS A 79 0.34 17.09 -9.94
CA HIS A 79 -0.64 16.46 -10.82
C HIS A 79 -1.22 15.26 -10.11
N LEU A 80 -2.45 15.37 -9.63
CA LEU A 80 -3.11 14.39 -8.79
C LEU A 80 -4.09 13.52 -9.58
N THR A 81 -3.90 12.21 -9.53
CA THR A 81 -4.91 11.23 -9.98
C THR A 81 -5.47 10.53 -8.74
N ALA A 82 -6.78 10.63 -8.51
CA ALA A 82 -7.45 10.00 -7.38
C ALA A 82 -8.32 8.83 -7.85
N PHE A 83 -8.29 7.71 -7.11
CA PHE A 83 -9.11 6.52 -7.34
C PHE A 83 -10.16 6.41 -6.24
N GLU A 84 -11.45 6.48 -6.59
CA GLU A 84 -12.56 6.40 -5.63
C GLU A 84 -13.65 5.45 -6.12
N ILE A 85 -14.14 4.60 -5.21
CA ILE A 85 -15.17 3.60 -5.49
C ILE A 85 -16.56 4.05 -5.04
N ASP A 86 -16.65 4.92 -4.04
CA ASP A 86 -17.92 5.38 -3.48
C ASP A 86 -18.54 6.48 -4.36
N LYS A 87 -19.69 6.19 -4.95
CA LYS A 87 -20.40 7.12 -5.85
C LYS A 87 -20.74 8.45 -5.20
N GLY A 88 -21.00 8.45 -3.89
CA GLY A 88 -21.27 9.67 -3.14
C GLY A 88 -20.04 10.57 -3.08
N PHE A 89 -18.89 10.01 -2.70
CA PHE A 89 -17.64 10.75 -2.67
C PHE A 89 -17.16 11.15 -4.05
N ILE A 90 -17.35 10.33 -5.07
CA ILE A 90 -17.09 10.71 -6.48
C ILE A 90 -17.84 11.99 -6.83
N SER A 91 -19.14 12.07 -6.51
CA SER A 91 -19.94 13.26 -6.77
C SER A 91 -19.43 14.50 -6.03
N LEU A 92 -19.00 14.34 -4.77
CA LEU A 92 -18.42 15.42 -3.97
C LEU A 92 -17.06 15.89 -4.51
N LEU A 93 -16.18 14.97 -4.83
CA LEU A 93 -14.85 15.27 -5.36
C LEU A 93 -14.93 16.01 -6.70
N LYS A 94 -15.89 15.65 -7.55
CA LYS A 94 -16.17 16.39 -8.79
C LYS A 94 -16.54 17.84 -8.51
N LYS A 95 -17.47 18.07 -7.59
CA LYS A 95 -17.91 19.41 -7.20
C LYS A 95 -16.80 20.24 -6.55
N PHE A 96 -16.02 19.64 -5.65
CA PHE A 96 -14.99 20.36 -4.90
C PHE A 96 -13.74 20.66 -5.74
N PHE A 97 -13.31 19.72 -6.59
CA PHE A 97 -11.98 19.77 -7.19
C PHE A 97 -11.99 19.83 -8.72
N LEU A 98 -12.86 19.09 -9.43
CA LEU A 98 -12.83 19.09 -10.90
C LEU A 98 -13.27 20.42 -11.50
N GLU A 99 -14.26 21.07 -10.91
CA GLU A 99 -14.76 22.36 -11.42
C GLU A 99 -13.77 23.49 -11.17
N ASN A 100 -12.96 23.39 -10.10
CA ASN A 100 -12.03 24.44 -9.67
C ASN A 100 -10.57 24.20 -10.06
N SER A 101 -10.18 22.96 -10.34
CA SER A 101 -8.76 22.54 -10.52
C SER A 101 -8.55 21.73 -11.80
N LYS A 102 -9.27 22.04 -12.87
CA LYS A 102 -9.36 21.27 -14.14
C LYS A 102 -8.04 20.76 -14.73
N GLN A 103 -6.92 21.40 -14.43
CA GLN A 103 -5.64 21.08 -15.08
C GLN A 103 -4.77 20.08 -14.28
N ASN A 104 -4.98 19.94 -12.97
CA ASN A 104 -4.10 19.18 -12.11
C ASN A 104 -4.77 18.02 -11.35
N PHE A 105 -6.08 17.82 -11.55
CA PHE A 105 -6.84 16.76 -10.87
C PHE A 105 -7.57 15.87 -11.86
N THR A 106 -7.31 14.56 -11.74
CA THR A 106 -7.99 13.49 -12.47
C THR A 106 -8.67 12.56 -11.48
N LEU A 107 -9.93 12.21 -11.72
CA LEU A 107 -10.68 11.27 -10.88
C LEU A 107 -11.02 10.01 -11.66
N ILE A 108 -10.54 8.87 -11.17
CA ILE A 108 -10.83 7.53 -11.70
C ILE A 108 -11.87 6.88 -10.81
N GLU A 109 -13.04 6.63 -11.39
CA GLU A 109 -14.17 6.03 -10.70
C GLU A 109 -14.04 4.50 -10.67
N GLY A 110 -14.22 3.90 -9.50
CA GLY A 110 -14.29 2.46 -9.30
C GLY A 110 -13.19 1.88 -8.42
N ASP A 111 -13.10 0.56 -8.45
CA ASP A 111 -12.19 -0.21 -7.61
C ASP A 111 -10.73 -0.05 -8.07
N VAL A 112 -9.89 0.50 -7.20
CA VAL A 112 -8.46 0.69 -7.48
C VAL A 112 -7.77 -0.63 -7.81
N GLN A 113 -8.13 -1.74 -7.17
CA GLN A 113 -7.54 -3.06 -7.42
C GLN A 113 -7.69 -3.51 -8.89
N LYS A 114 -8.74 -3.04 -9.57
CA LYS A 114 -9.00 -3.32 -10.98
C LYS A 114 -8.40 -2.27 -11.91
N ASN A 115 -8.30 -1.03 -11.43
CA ASN A 115 -8.03 0.13 -12.29
C ASN A 115 -6.56 0.58 -12.27
N TRP A 116 -5.80 0.34 -11.18
CA TRP A 116 -4.46 0.88 -11.06
C TRP A 116 -3.49 0.39 -12.13
N LEU A 117 -3.49 -0.90 -12.46
CA LEU A 117 -2.56 -1.47 -13.44
C LEU A 117 -2.92 -1.08 -14.89
N PRO A 118 -4.19 -1.19 -15.35
CA PRO A 118 -4.58 -0.65 -16.65
C PRO A 118 -4.25 0.85 -16.80
N TYR A 119 -4.55 1.64 -15.78
CA TYR A 119 -4.26 3.08 -15.80
C TYR A 119 -2.75 3.37 -15.86
N LEU A 120 -1.94 2.58 -15.14
CA LEU A 120 -0.47 2.67 -15.20
C LEU A 120 0.07 2.38 -16.60
N ILE A 121 -0.46 1.34 -17.27
CA ILE A 121 -0.03 0.96 -18.61
C ILE A 121 -0.33 2.09 -19.61
N GLU A 122 -1.49 2.72 -19.49
CA GLU A 122 -1.93 3.78 -20.43
C GLU A 122 -1.26 5.13 -20.15
N HIS A 123 -1.09 5.51 -18.89
CA HIS A 123 -0.69 6.86 -18.49
C HIS A 123 0.70 6.94 -17.86
N GLY A 124 1.34 5.79 -17.64
CA GLY A 124 2.65 5.69 -17.00
C GLY A 124 2.62 5.81 -15.47
N LYS A 125 3.75 5.50 -14.86
CA LYS A 125 3.94 5.42 -13.41
C LYS A 125 3.95 6.82 -12.76
N PRO A 126 3.24 7.07 -11.64
CA PRO A 126 3.40 8.28 -10.85
C PRO A 126 4.72 8.27 -10.07
N ASP A 127 5.14 9.43 -9.59
CA ASP A 127 6.27 9.56 -8.67
C ASP A 127 5.93 9.05 -7.28
N VAL A 128 4.69 9.28 -6.86
CA VAL A 128 4.20 8.95 -5.52
C VAL A 128 2.87 8.22 -5.58
N PHE A 129 2.74 7.15 -4.80
CA PHE A 129 1.49 6.44 -4.60
C PHE A 129 1.08 6.53 -3.12
N PHE A 130 -0.01 7.22 -2.85
CA PHE A 130 -0.48 7.58 -1.53
C PHE A 130 -1.88 7.04 -1.24
N GLY A 131 -2.17 6.71 0.02
CA GLY A 131 -3.53 6.38 0.41
C GLY A 131 -3.74 6.31 1.92
N ASN A 132 -4.88 6.85 2.35
CA ASN A 132 -5.42 6.64 3.69
C ASN A 132 -6.62 5.69 3.58
N LEU A 133 -6.34 4.39 3.46
CA LEU A 133 -7.30 3.37 3.05
C LEU A 133 -7.89 2.57 4.21
N PRO A 134 -9.07 1.96 4.01
CA PRO A 134 -9.50 0.84 4.83
C PRO A 134 -8.40 -0.24 4.86
N TYR A 135 -8.17 -0.78 6.05
CA TYR A 135 -6.96 -1.56 6.35
C TYR A 135 -6.78 -2.84 5.51
N ASN A 136 -7.88 -3.49 5.15
CA ASN A 136 -7.86 -4.66 4.26
C ASN A 136 -7.40 -4.30 2.84
N ILE A 137 -7.85 -3.16 2.32
CA ILE A 137 -7.55 -2.71 0.96
C ILE A 137 -6.06 -2.33 0.81
N ALA A 138 -5.50 -1.64 1.81
CA ALA A 138 -4.11 -1.17 1.74
C ALA A 138 -3.10 -2.33 1.61
N SER A 139 -3.25 -3.38 2.41
CA SER A 139 -2.36 -4.54 2.36
C SER A 139 -2.45 -5.28 1.03
N ASP A 140 -3.67 -5.48 0.52
CA ASP A 140 -3.89 -6.15 -0.76
C ASP A 140 -3.36 -5.33 -1.94
N LEU A 141 -3.53 -3.99 -1.89
CA LEU A 141 -3.01 -3.10 -2.92
C LEU A 141 -1.48 -3.10 -2.95
N ILE A 142 -0.82 -2.98 -1.80
CA ILE A 142 0.65 -3.06 -1.70
C ILE A 142 1.14 -4.42 -2.21
N ALA A 143 0.48 -5.52 -1.81
CA ALA A 143 0.84 -6.85 -2.28
C ALA A 143 0.69 -6.98 -3.80
N SER A 144 -0.40 -6.44 -4.37
CA SER A 144 -0.63 -6.50 -5.82
C SER A 144 0.42 -5.73 -6.62
N THR A 145 0.88 -4.57 -6.13
CA THR A 145 1.95 -3.81 -6.81
C THR A 145 3.28 -4.55 -6.78
N VAL A 146 3.63 -5.12 -5.62
CA VAL A 146 4.85 -5.93 -5.45
C VAL A 146 4.79 -7.18 -6.31
N GLU A 147 3.67 -7.90 -6.32
CA GLU A 147 3.50 -9.13 -7.12
C GLU A 147 3.46 -8.88 -8.64
N ALA A 148 3.03 -7.69 -9.05
CA ALA A 148 3.12 -7.26 -10.43
C ALA A 148 4.54 -6.82 -10.86
N GLY A 149 5.48 -6.71 -9.92
CA GLY A 149 6.83 -6.19 -10.18
C GLY A 149 6.87 -4.69 -10.48
N VAL A 150 5.83 -3.97 -10.07
CA VAL A 150 5.75 -2.52 -10.26
C VAL A 150 6.32 -1.81 -9.05
N VAL A 151 7.40 -1.08 -9.25
CA VAL A 151 8.10 -0.35 -8.19
C VAL A 151 7.84 1.15 -8.35
N PHE A 152 7.12 1.75 -7.40
CA PHE A 152 6.92 3.19 -7.30
C PHE A 152 8.09 3.82 -6.54
N ASP A 153 8.53 5.02 -6.91
CA ASP A 153 9.66 5.67 -6.26
C ASP A 153 9.40 5.93 -4.77
N THR A 154 8.18 6.34 -4.46
CA THR A 154 7.71 6.53 -3.09
C THR A 154 6.26 6.03 -2.96
N MET A 155 5.99 5.25 -1.91
CA MET A 155 4.61 5.01 -1.47
C MET A 155 4.46 5.40 0.00
N LEU A 156 3.27 5.89 0.37
CA LEU A 156 2.89 6.14 1.76
C LEU A 156 1.45 5.67 1.97
N PHE A 157 1.28 4.68 2.83
CA PHE A 157 -0.04 4.17 3.17
C PHE A 157 -0.27 4.19 4.67
N THR A 158 -1.48 4.61 5.08
CA THR A 158 -1.95 4.36 6.44
C THR A 158 -2.57 2.97 6.50
N VAL A 159 -2.14 2.20 7.48
CA VAL A 159 -2.59 0.81 7.71
C VAL A 159 -2.84 0.61 9.21
N GLN A 160 -3.46 -0.50 9.61
CA GLN A 160 -3.47 -0.90 11.02
C GLN A 160 -2.03 -1.03 11.53
N LYS A 161 -1.80 -0.65 12.78
CA LYS A 161 -0.48 -0.72 13.42
C LYS A 161 0.14 -2.12 13.31
N GLU A 162 -0.65 -3.17 13.50
CA GLU A 162 -0.20 -4.55 13.34
C GLU A 162 0.27 -4.85 11.90
N ALA A 163 -0.45 -4.36 10.90
CA ALA A 163 -0.05 -4.51 9.49
C ALA A 163 1.26 -3.74 9.20
N ALA A 164 1.41 -2.54 9.75
CA ALA A 164 2.65 -1.77 9.64
C ALA A 164 3.84 -2.52 10.27
N GLU A 165 3.64 -3.11 11.45
CA GLU A 165 4.66 -3.94 12.12
C GLU A 165 5.05 -5.16 11.30
N ARG A 166 4.09 -5.79 10.59
CA ARG A 166 4.38 -6.90 9.66
C ARG A 166 5.17 -6.41 8.44
N ILE A 167 4.76 -5.30 7.82
CA ILE A 167 5.44 -4.75 6.64
C ILE A 167 6.92 -4.43 6.96
N THR A 168 7.17 -3.86 8.14
CA THR A 168 8.50 -3.36 8.54
C THR A 168 9.32 -4.36 9.35
N ALA A 169 8.77 -5.55 9.62
CA ALA A 169 9.44 -6.58 10.40
C ALA A 169 10.76 -7.04 9.75
N ARG A 170 11.71 -7.44 10.61
CA ARG A 170 13.03 -7.95 10.23
C ARG A 170 13.15 -9.42 10.62
N PRO A 171 14.12 -10.16 10.03
CA PRO A 171 14.37 -11.55 10.41
C PRO A 171 14.46 -11.74 11.92
N GLY A 172 13.90 -12.84 12.43
CA GLY A 172 13.85 -13.15 13.87
C GLY A 172 12.70 -12.47 14.64
N ASN A 173 11.97 -11.51 14.02
CA ASN A 173 10.80 -10.91 14.65
C ASN A 173 9.56 -11.80 14.44
N LYS A 174 8.71 -11.93 15.48
CA LYS A 174 7.46 -12.71 15.42
C LYS A 174 6.49 -12.23 14.31
N ASN A 175 6.56 -10.96 13.93
CA ASN A 175 5.73 -10.36 12.88
C ASN A 175 6.33 -10.50 11.47
N TYR A 176 7.53 -11.11 11.34
CA TYR A 176 8.18 -11.34 10.06
C TYR A 176 7.44 -12.42 9.27
N THR A 177 7.02 -12.08 8.06
CA THR A 177 6.16 -12.90 7.20
C THR A 177 6.61 -12.83 5.74
N ALA A 178 5.98 -13.63 4.89
CA ALA A 178 6.17 -13.51 3.44
C ALA A 178 5.97 -12.07 2.95
N PHE A 179 4.98 -11.36 3.48
CA PHE A 179 4.70 -9.97 3.10
C PHE A 179 5.86 -9.03 3.47
N SER A 180 6.49 -9.23 4.64
CA SER A 180 7.69 -8.49 5.04
C SER A 180 8.83 -8.67 4.03
N VAL A 181 9.08 -9.93 3.62
CA VAL A 181 10.13 -10.27 2.65
C VAL A 181 9.83 -9.67 1.29
N LEU A 182 8.60 -9.83 0.78
CA LEU A 182 8.19 -9.31 -0.52
C LEU A 182 8.30 -7.79 -0.59
N CYS A 183 7.85 -7.06 0.43
CA CYS A 183 8.02 -5.60 0.49
C CYS A 183 9.51 -5.21 0.55
N SER A 184 10.32 -5.95 1.34
CA SER A 184 11.73 -5.63 1.53
C SER A 184 12.59 -5.89 0.29
N LEU A 185 12.11 -6.64 -0.71
CA LEU A 185 12.79 -6.80 -1.99
C LEU A 185 12.95 -5.46 -2.70
N PHE A 186 11.85 -4.75 -2.87
CA PHE A 186 11.82 -3.52 -3.68
C PHE A 186 11.93 -2.24 -2.87
N TYR A 187 11.64 -2.31 -1.55
CA TYR A 187 11.50 -1.10 -0.73
C TYR A 187 12.28 -1.16 0.58
N GLU A 188 12.80 0.00 0.97
CA GLU A 188 13.04 0.30 2.36
C GLU A 188 11.72 0.75 2.99
N CYS A 189 11.19 -0.06 3.93
CA CYS A 189 9.92 0.17 4.59
C CYS A 189 10.14 0.71 6.01
N LYS A 190 9.49 1.83 6.36
CA LYS A 190 9.63 2.47 7.66
C LYS A 190 8.29 2.97 8.18
N ILE A 191 7.95 2.68 9.43
CA ILE A 191 6.86 3.38 10.13
C ILE A 191 7.35 4.80 10.41
N VAL A 192 6.69 5.78 9.80
CA VAL A 192 7.06 7.19 9.95
C VAL A 192 6.17 7.93 10.95
N LYS A 193 5.00 7.38 11.25
CA LYS A 193 4.08 7.94 12.24
C LYS A 193 3.12 6.87 12.76
N THR A 194 2.95 6.80 14.07
CA THR A 194 1.81 6.12 14.70
C THR A 194 0.68 7.14 14.84
N ILE A 195 -0.54 6.73 14.52
CA ILE A 195 -1.71 7.61 14.47
C ILE A 195 -2.76 7.03 15.44
N PRO A 196 -3.10 7.75 16.52
CA PRO A 196 -4.08 7.28 17.49
C PRO A 196 -5.47 7.22 16.84
N ALA A 197 -6.32 6.33 17.35
CA ALA A 197 -7.68 6.18 16.85
C ALA A 197 -8.50 7.48 16.94
N SER A 198 -8.23 8.33 17.93
CA SER A 198 -8.88 9.64 18.11
C SER A 198 -8.59 10.66 16.99
N ALA A 199 -7.57 10.41 16.16
CA ALA A 199 -7.28 11.25 14.99
C ALA A 199 -8.26 11.03 13.83
N PHE A 200 -9.15 10.05 13.95
CA PHE A 200 -10.13 9.69 12.92
C PHE A 200 -11.57 9.88 13.35
N TRP A 201 -12.42 10.16 12.40
CA TRP A 201 -13.88 10.16 12.57
C TRP A 201 -14.55 9.40 11.41
N PRO A 202 -15.45 8.41 11.72
CA PRO A 202 -15.62 7.79 13.04
C PRO A 202 -14.31 7.19 13.58
N GLN A 203 -14.20 7.11 14.89
CA GLN A 203 -13.02 6.55 15.52
C GLN A 203 -12.93 5.03 15.29
N PRO A 204 -11.83 4.51 14.72
CA PRO A 204 -11.61 3.07 14.59
C PRO A 204 -11.32 2.41 15.95
N ASN A 205 -11.46 1.07 16.01
CA ASN A 205 -11.20 0.31 17.24
C ASN A 205 -9.71 0.09 17.53
N VAL A 206 -8.83 0.38 16.58
CA VAL A 206 -7.39 0.10 16.66
C VAL A 206 -6.56 1.30 16.19
N GLU A 207 -5.34 1.39 16.67
CA GLU A 207 -4.38 2.40 16.19
C GLU A 207 -3.97 2.11 14.75
N SER A 208 -3.65 3.19 14.06
CA SER A 208 -3.08 3.17 12.70
C SER A 208 -1.60 3.53 12.73
N ALA A 209 -0.92 3.21 11.65
CA ALA A 209 0.42 3.71 11.40
C ALA A 209 0.59 4.05 9.92
N ALA A 210 1.38 5.08 9.65
CA ALA A 210 1.80 5.43 8.31
C ALA A 210 3.11 4.72 7.99
N VAL A 211 3.13 3.94 6.91
CA VAL A 211 4.32 3.26 6.41
C VAL A 211 4.79 3.96 5.15
N LEU A 212 6.02 4.43 5.18
CA LEU A 212 6.72 4.99 4.03
C LEU A 212 7.55 3.88 3.38
N PHE A 213 7.40 3.75 2.08
CA PHE A 213 8.15 2.85 1.21
C PHE A 213 9.02 3.69 0.28
N LYS A 214 10.32 3.48 0.33
CA LYS A 214 11.28 4.09 -0.60
C LYS A 214 11.89 3.02 -1.48
N ALA A 215 11.79 3.20 -2.81
CA ALA A 215 12.31 2.23 -3.78
C ALA A 215 13.81 1.99 -3.61
N LYS A 216 14.20 0.73 -3.66
CA LYS A 216 15.59 0.30 -3.76
C LYS A 216 15.97 0.16 -5.23
N LYS A 217 17.04 0.80 -5.64
CA LYS A 217 17.50 0.76 -7.04
C LYS A 217 18.09 -0.60 -7.43
N GLU A 218 18.73 -1.28 -6.49
CA GLU A 218 19.51 -2.51 -6.69
C GLU A 218 18.69 -3.71 -7.16
N PHE A 219 17.39 -3.76 -6.84
CA PHE A 219 16.51 -4.90 -7.18
C PHE A 219 15.42 -4.56 -8.21
N ALA A 220 15.43 -3.37 -8.80
CA ALA A 220 14.40 -2.94 -9.75
C ALA A 220 14.28 -3.85 -10.98
N GLU A 221 15.36 -4.57 -11.35
CA GLU A 221 15.45 -5.45 -12.52
C GLU A 221 15.78 -6.91 -12.15
N TYR A 222 15.39 -7.35 -10.95
CA TYR A 222 15.68 -8.72 -10.52
C TYR A 222 14.93 -9.75 -11.40
N LYS A 223 15.67 -10.48 -12.24
CA LYS A 223 15.11 -11.36 -13.30
C LYS A 223 14.27 -12.51 -12.76
N ASN A 224 14.67 -13.10 -11.63
CA ASN A 224 13.99 -14.27 -11.05
C ASN A 224 12.84 -13.92 -10.11
N PHE A 225 12.35 -12.69 -10.17
CA PHE A 225 11.40 -12.15 -9.19
C PHE A 225 10.10 -12.98 -9.08
N LYS A 226 9.57 -13.53 -10.21
CA LYS A 226 8.38 -14.40 -10.18
C LYS A 226 8.63 -15.71 -9.41
N LEU A 227 9.83 -16.29 -9.60
CA LEU A 227 10.25 -17.48 -8.86
C LEU A 227 10.49 -17.15 -7.38
N PHE A 228 11.12 -16.02 -7.10
CA PHE A 228 11.32 -15.51 -5.74
C PHE A 228 9.98 -15.41 -4.96
N ILE A 229 8.93 -14.83 -5.55
CA ILE A 229 7.61 -14.77 -4.91
C ILE A 229 7.09 -16.16 -4.56
N LYS A 230 7.21 -17.13 -5.47
CA LYS A 230 6.76 -18.51 -5.25
C LYS A 230 7.54 -19.17 -4.12
N ILE A 231 8.86 -18.99 -4.08
CA ILE A 231 9.73 -19.54 -3.05
C ILE A 231 9.43 -18.92 -1.68
N VAL A 232 9.28 -17.60 -1.60
CA VAL A 232 8.90 -16.90 -0.37
C VAL A 232 7.56 -17.43 0.15
N LYS A 233 6.53 -17.51 -0.69
CA LYS A 233 5.21 -18.05 -0.32
C LYS A 233 5.31 -19.51 0.13
N ALA A 234 6.12 -20.33 -0.54
CA ALA A 234 6.35 -21.74 -0.18
C ALA A 234 7.00 -21.87 1.21
N LEU A 235 8.05 -21.09 1.46
CA LEU A 235 8.78 -21.12 2.74
C LEU A 235 7.91 -20.72 3.93
N PHE A 236 6.99 -19.76 3.75
CA PHE A 236 6.05 -19.34 4.79
C PHE A 236 4.72 -20.11 4.80
N SER A 237 4.54 -21.15 3.96
CA SER A 237 3.29 -21.91 3.89
C SER A 237 2.91 -22.58 5.22
N SER A 238 3.88 -22.94 6.05
CA SER A 238 3.66 -23.44 7.40
C SER A 238 4.75 -22.95 8.36
N ARG A 239 4.39 -22.01 9.25
CA ARG A 239 5.34 -21.41 10.22
C ARG A 239 6.00 -22.42 11.15
N ARG A 240 5.31 -23.53 11.46
CA ARG A 240 5.84 -24.58 12.38
C ARG A 240 6.84 -25.52 11.71
N LYS A 241 6.86 -25.60 10.38
CA LYS A 241 7.79 -26.44 9.62
C LYS A 241 9.09 -25.67 9.35
N ASN A 242 10.18 -26.45 9.22
CA ASN A 242 11.48 -25.93 8.79
C ASN A 242 11.52 -25.70 7.27
N ILE A 243 12.58 -25.03 6.81
CA ILE A 243 12.72 -24.67 5.38
C ILE A 243 12.87 -25.90 4.48
N LYS A 244 13.55 -26.96 4.94
CA LYS A 244 13.67 -28.21 4.18
C LYS A 244 12.31 -28.81 3.85
N ASN A 245 11.41 -28.85 4.84
CA ASN A 245 10.07 -29.43 4.66
C ASN A 245 9.17 -28.55 3.81
N ASN A 246 9.15 -27.21 4.03
CA ASN A 246 8.31 -26.30 3.28
C ASN A 246 8.75 -26.22 1.80
N LEU A 247 10.04 -25.93 1.59
CA LEU A 247 10.58 -25.74 0.23
C LEU A 247 10.66 -27.07 -0.52
N GLY A 248 11.07 -28.17 0.14
CA GLY A 248 11.16 -29.49 -0.49
C GLY A 248 9.79 -29.99 -0.97
N SER A 249 8.74 -29.80 -0.17
CA SER A 249 7.36 -30.12 -0.60
C SER A 249 6.95 -29.32 -1.83
N TRP A 250 7.25 -28.03 -1.85
CA TRP A 250 6.95 -27.17 -3.00
C TRP A 250 7.77 -27.56 -4.23
N MET A 251 9.05 -27.85 -4.09
CA MET A 251 9.95 -28.27 -5.19
C MET A 251 9.44 -29.54 -5.86
N LYS A 252 9.06 -30.58 -5.08
CA LYS A 252 8.47 -31.81 -5.60
C LYS A 252 7.20 -31.54 -6.43
N SER A 253 6.33 -30.67 -5.95
CA SER A 253 5.07 -30.34 -6.61
C SER A 253 5.21 -29.46 -7.86
N ASN A 254 6.38 -28.81 -8.05
CA ASN A 254 6.61 -27.86 -9.16
C ASN A 254 7.70 -28.34 -10.16
N GLY A 255 7.99 -29.65 -10.19
CA GLY A 255 8.85 -30.24 -11.22
C GLY A 255 10.36 -30.20 -10.97
N TYR A 256 10.79 -29.71 -9.79
CA TYR A 256 12.21 -29.68 -9.41
C TYR A 256 12.71 -30.98 -8.76
N GLY A 257 11.82 -31.96 -8.56
CA GLY A 257 12.17 -33.25 -7.96
C GLY A 257 12.61 -33.17 -6.51
N ASP A 258 13.41 -34.15 -6.08
CA ASP A 258 13.92 -34.28 -4.71
C ASP A 258 15.34 -33.72 -4.58
N LYS A 259 15.51 -32.44 -4.99
CA LYS A 259 16.81 -31.76 -5.01
C LYS A 259 17.00 -30.80 -3.83
N ILE A 260 16.16 -30.87 -2.80
CA ILE A 260 16.19 -29.90 -1.70
C ILE A 260 17.52 -29.87 -0.94
N ASP A 261 18.13 -31.05 -0.71
CA ASP A 261 19.41 -31.12 0.03
C ASP A 261 20.54 -30.47 -0.78
N LEU A 262 20.60 -30.68 -2.09
CA LEU A 262 21.54 -30.00 -2.99
C LEU A 262 21.36 -28.48 -2.98
N VAL A 263 20.09 -28.01 -2.99
CA VAL A 263 19.79 -26.56 -2.97
C VAL A 263 20.27 -25.93 -1.66
N LEU A 264 19.97 -26.59 -0.55
CA LEU A 264 20.37 -26.08 0.79
C LEU A 264 21.89 -26.12 0.98
N GLU A 265 22.56 -27.16 0.51
CA GLU A 265 24.03 -27.26 0.50
C GLU A 265 24.66 -26.11 -0.29
N LYS A 266 24.20 -25.86 -1.54
CA LYS A 266 24.68 -24.75 -2.38
C LYS A 266 24.40 -23.37 -1.76
N ALA A 267 23.31 -23.25 -1.02
CA ALA A 267 22.95 -22.01 -0.32
C ALA A 267 23.69 -21.83 1.00
N GLY A 268 24.37 -22.87 1.53
CA GLY A 268 25.01 -22.83 2.83
C GLY A 268 24.00 -22.73 4.00
N LEU A 269 22.76 -23.22 3.79
CA LEU A 269 21.68 -23.10 4.76
C LEU A 269 21.35 -24.43 5.43
N SER A 270 21.25 -24.42 6.78
CA SER A 270 20.73 -25.59 7.49
C SER A 270 19.25 -25.81 7.21
N GLY A 271 18.86 -27.02 6.79
CA GLY A 271 17.48 -27.39 6.55
C GLY A 271 16.55 -27.28 7.77
N ASN A 272 17.12 -27.22 8.99
CA ASN A 272 16.38 -27.09 10.25
C ASN A 272 15.95 -25.64 10.55
N LEU A 273 16.47 -24.65 9.81
CA LEU A 273 16.05 -23.25 9.96
C LEU A 273 14.56 -23.10 9.68
N ARG A 274 13.96 -22.05 10.25
CA ARG A 274 12.61 -21.60 9.88
C ARG A 274 12.68 -20.41 8.96
N ALA A 275 11.68 -20.22 8.09
CA ALA A 275 11.63 -19.11 7.16
C ALA A 275 11.75 -17.74 7.85
N GLU A 276 11.23 -17.60 9.05
CA GLU A 276 11.31 -16.36 9.84
C GLU A 276 12.72 -15.97 10.30
N SER A 277 13.69 -16.87 10.23
CA SER A 277 15.10 -16.57 10.53
C SER A 277 15.93 -16.18 9.32
N LEU A 278 15.42 -16.37 8.10
CA LEU A 278 16.13 -16.08 6.86
C LEU A 278 16.17 -14.57 6.56
N ALA A 279 17.32 -14.08 6.14
CA ALA A 279 17.46 -12.73 5.60
C ALA A 279 16.98 -12.64 4.15
N LEU A 280 16.73 -11.45 3.63
CA LEU A 280 16.34 -11.24 2.23
C LEU A 280 17.31 -11.92 1.25
N TYR A 281 18.61 -11.83 1.53
CA TYR A 281 19.65 -12.44 0.69
C TYR A 281 19.50 -13.97 0.57
N ASP A 282 19.10 -14.66 1.65
CA ASP A 282 18.91 -16.11 1.63
C ASP A 282 17.77 -16.50 0.67
N PHE A 283 16.66 -15.73 0.64
CA PHE A 283 15.57 -15.95 -0.31
C PHE A 283 15.99 -15.70 -1.76
N LEU A 284 16.79 -14.66 -2.02
CA LEU A 284 17.34 -14.37 -3.34
C LEU A 284 18.25 -15.50 -3.80
N LEU A 285 19.17 -15.93 -2.95
CA LEU A 285 20.10 -17.02 -3.25
C LEU A 285 19.37 -18.34 -3.55
N LEU A 286 18.37 -18.71 -2.76
CA LEU A 286 17.53 -19.88 -3.02
C LEU A 286 16.80 -19.76 -4.36
N SER A 287 16.30 -18.57 -4.70
CA SER A 287 15.62 -18.31 -5.96
C SER A 287 16.56 -18.46 -7.16
N ASP A 288 17.78 -17.95 -7.04
CA ASP A 288 18.77 -18.06 -8.12
C ASP A 288 19.25 -19.49 -8.32
N ILE A 289 19.56 -20.20 -7.23
CA ILE A 289 19.95 -21.62 -7.29
C ILE A 289 18.85 -22.46 -7.95
N ILE A 290 17.59 -22.29 -7.51
CA ILE A 290 16.46 -23.07 -8.07
C ILE A 290 16.19 -22.68 -9.52
N GLY A 291 16.36 -21.42 -9.89
CA GLY A 291 16.19 -20.93 -11.26
C GLY A 291 17.21 -21.51 -12.26
N HIS A 292 18.32 -22.08 -11.78
CA HIS A 292 19.35 -22.73 -12.59
C HIS A 292 19.29 -24.28 -12.56
N LEU A 293 18.26 -24.89 -11.98
CA LEU A 293 18.04 -26.35 -11.93
C LEU A 293 17.32 -26.90 -13.16
#